data_269d0bcad4e22f14743f75b018691b3d
#
_entry.id   269d0bcad4e22f14743f75b018691b3d
#
_cell.length_a   1.000
_cell.length_b   1.000
_cell.length_c   1.000
_cell.angle_alpha   90.00
_cell.angle_beta   90.00
_cell.angle_gamma   90.00
#
_symmetry.space_group_name_H-M   'P 1'
#
loop_
_entity.id
_entity.type
_entity.pdbx_description
1 polymer ?
#
loop_
_entity_poly.entity_id
_entity_poly.type
_entity_poly.pdbx_seq_one_letter_code
_entity_poly.pdbx_strand_id
1 'polypeptide(L)'
;MSTSDILESLIEKDNGYLITSKAVESGVSKPSVSKYVREHDMEKVAHGIYILDDVWPDELFILQQRNKNIIYSGETALYLHGLIDREYSHICFTVPTGYNATHIKKKNKEVRYAKPEILDMGTCEIPSSSGNLVIVYDKERCICDLIKDRKKYEIQLYQTAIKEYMSSKEKNLSRLIEYAVKLGVRDEVMMYVEVMV
;
A
#
# COMPACT_ATOMS: atom_id res chain seq x y z
N MET A 1 -30.89 12.41 0.68
CA MET A 1 -29.98 12.05 -0.44
C MET A 1 -30.63 10.91 -1.21
N SER A 2 -30.71 11.01 -2.52
CA SER A 2 -31.17 9.89 -3.35
C SER A 2 -30.09 8.80 -3.39
N THR A 3 -30.47 7.61 -3.86
CA THR A 3 -29.48 6.52 -4.05
C THR A 3 -28.39 6.93 -5.07
N SER A 4 -28.75 7.70 -6.09
CA SER A 4 -27.82 8.24 -7.08
C SER A 4 -26.82 9.20 -6.44
N ASP A 5 -27.28 10.16 -5.63
CA ASP A 5 -26.42 11.14 -4.96
C ASP A 5 -25.35 10.44 -4.07
N ILE A 6 -25.75 9.34 -3.38
CA ILE A 6 -24.82 8.56 -2.56
C ILE A 6 -23.76 7.89 -3.43
N LEU A 7 -24.17 7.27 -4.54
CA LEU A 7 -23.23 6.58 -5.44
C LEU A 7 -22.28 7.56 -6.12
N GLU A 8 -22.79 8.71 -6.60
CA GLU A 8 -21.97 9.78 -7.19
C GLU A 8 -20.92 10.31 -6.20
N SER A 9 -21.33 10.57 -4.96
CA SER A 9 -20.40 11.01 -3.91
C SER A 9 -19.30 9.96 -3.61
N LEU A 10 -19.64 8.66 -3.64
CA LEU A 10 -18.66 7.59 -3.46
C LEU A 10 -17.68 7.48 -4.64
N ILE A 11 -18.19 7.64 -5.87
CA ILE A 11 -17.39 7.63 -7.10
C ILE A 11 -16.42 8.82 -7.11
N GLU A 12 -16.90 10.01 -6.77
CA GLU A 12 -16.06 11.21 -6.67
C GLU A 12 -14.95 11.04 -5.61
N LYS A 13 -15.31 10.53 -4.43
CA LYS A 13 -14.36 10.29 -3.34
C LYS A 13 -13.27 9.26 -3.69
N ASP A 14 -13.61 8.24 -4.45
CA ASP A 14 -12.72 7.16 -4.86
C ASP A 14 -12.20 7.34 -6.31
N ASN A 15 -12.05 8.58 -6.79
CA ASN A 15 -11.44 8.93 -8.10
C ASN A 15 -12.04 8.13 -9.28
N GLY A 16 -13.37 8.05 -9.37
CA GLY A 16 -14.06 7.35 -10.43
C GLY A 16 -14.31 5.87 -10.19
N TYR A 17 -13.99 5.35 -9.00
CA TYR A 17 -14.25 3.96 -8.62
C TYR A 17 -15.58 3.82 -7.88
N LEU A 18 -16.38 2.83 -8.27
CA LEU A 18 -17.55 2.37 -7.52
C LEU A 18 -17.27 1.00 -6.90
N ILE A 19 -17.19 0.97 -5.57
CA ILE A 19 -16.90 -0.24 -4.80
C ILE A 19 -18.18 -0.70 -4.11
N THR A 20 -18.70 -1.86 -4.51
CA THR A 20 -19.98 -2.41 -4.02
C THR A 20 -20.04 -2.52 -2.50
N SER A 21 -18.94 -2.89 -1.82
CA SER A 21 -18.93 -3.00 -0.36
C SER A 21 -19.14 -1.63 0.30
N LYS A 22 -18.46 -0.59 -0.17
CA LYS A 22 -18.63 0.79 0.34
C LYS A 22 -20.03 1.33 0.08
N ALA A 23 -20.61 1.04 -1.09
CA ALA A 23 -21.97 1.42 -1.40
C ALA A 23 -22.98 0.74 -0.46
N VAL A 24 -22.80 -0.55 -0.18
CA VAL A 24 -23.64 -1.31 0.77
C VAL A 24 -23.49 -0.78 2.20
N GLU A 25 -22.28 -0.49 2.64
CA GLU A 25 -21.99 0.14 3.95
C GLU A 25 -22.67 1.52 4.07
N SER A 26 -22.84 2.25 2.95
CA SER A 26 -23.56 3.53 2.86
C SER A 26 -25.07 3.38 2.71
N GLY A 27 -25.61 2.15 2.83
CA GLY A 27 -27.04 1.85 2.79
C GLY A 27 -27.62 1.61 1.39
N VAL A 28 -26.80 1.53 0.35
CA VAL A 28 -27.27 1.25 -1.01
C VAL A 28 -27.38 -0.26 -1.25
N SER A 29 -28.51 -0.74 -1.78
CA SER A 29 -28.70 -2.15 -2.08
C SER A 29 -27.82 -2.62 -3.26
N LYS A 30 -27.37 -3.89 -3.25
CA LYS A 30 -26.62 -4.48 -4.37
C LYS A 30 -27.37 -4.40 -5.72
N PRO A 31 -28.70 -4.64 -5.80
CA PRO A 31 -29.44 -4.44 -7.03
C PRO A 31 -29.38 -3.00 -7.55
N SER A 32 -29.45 -2.00 -6.65
CA SER A 32 -29.32 -0.59 -7.02
C SER A 32 -27.94 -0.25 -7.57
N VAL A 33 -26.86 -0.79 -6.96
CA VAL A 33 -25.49 -0.67 -7.51
C VAL A 33 -25.40 -1.28 -8.90
N SER A 34 -25.95 -2.50 -9.10
CA SER A 34 -25.92 -3.18 -10.40
C SER A 34 -26.74 -2.45 -11.48
N LYS A 35 -27.82 -1.78 -11.08
CA LYS A 35 -28.61 -0.95 -11.96
C LYS A 35 -27.82 0.28 -12.39
N TYR A 36 -27.25 1.01 -11.43
CA TYR A 36 -26.43 2.21 -11.66
C TYR A 36 -25.24 1.91 -12.60
N VAL A 37 -24.49 0.83 -12.34
CA VAL A 37 -23.37 0.38 -13.17
C VAL A 37 -23.77 0.21 -14.65
N ARG A 38 -24.94 -0.37 -14.92
CA ARG A 38 -25.44 -0.56 -16.29
C ARG A 38 -25.92 0.74 -16.94
N GLU A 39 -26.57 1.63 -16.16
CA GLU A 39 -27.09 2.91 -16.65
C GLU A 39 -25.97 3.91 -16.98
N HIS A 40 -24.78 3.73 -16.39
CA HIS A 40 -23.61 4.60 -16.59
C HIS A 40 -22.46 3.90 -17.30
N ASP A 41 -22.72 2.74 -17.93
CA ASP A 41 -21.74 1.96 -18.71
C ASP A 41 -20.38 1.76 -18.02
N MET A 42 -20.38 1.58 -16.67
CA MET A 42 -19.16 1.44 -15.90
C MET A 42 -18.45 0.10 -16.20
N GLU A 43 -17.14 0.15 -16.39
CA GLU A 43 -16.31 -1.03 -16.62
C GLU A 43 -16.07 -1.83 -15.32
N LYS A 44 -16.23 -3.15 -15.39
CA LYS A 44 -15.92 -4.03 -14.27
C LYS A 44 -14.44 -4.43 -14.28
N VAL A 45 -13.64 -3.89 -13.35
CA VAL A 45 -12.20 -4.20 -13.23
C VAL A 45 -11.90 -5.34 -12.24
N ALA A 46 -12.80 -5.59 -11.27
CA ALA A 46 -12.71 -6.72 -10.35
C ALA A 46 -14.10 -7.08 -9.80
N HIS A 47 -14.19 -8.17 -9.01
CA HIS A 47 -15.45 -8.52 -8.38
C HIS A 47 -15.90 -7.42 -7.41
N GLY A 48 -17.05 -6.78 -7.72
CA GLY A 48 -17.64 -5.70 -6.94
C GLY A 48 -16.87 -4.37 -7.03
N ILE A 49 -15.99 -4.20 -8.01
CA ILE A 49 -15.26 -2.95 -8.27
C ILE A 49 -15.46 -2.57 -9.73
N TYR A 50 -15.93 -1.35 -9.94
CA TYR A 50 -16.22 -0.77 -11.25
C TYR A 50 -15.55 0.59 -11.37
N ILE A 51 -15.23 1.00 -12.59
CA ILE A 51 -14.65 2.31 -12.91
C ILE A 51 -15.48 3.02 -13.99
N LEU A 52 -15.38 4.35 -14.02
CA LEU A 52 -15.88 5.14 -15.14
C LEU A 52 -15.01 4.92 -16.40
N ASP A 53 -15.54 5.18 -17.57
CA ASP A 53 -14.90 4.93 -18.87
C ASP A 53 -13.57 5.70 -19.05
N ASP A 54 -13.45 6.86 -18.42
CA ASP A 54 -12.26 7.73 -18.47
C ASP A 54 -11.20 7.42 -17.37
N VAL A 55 -11.41 6.39 -16.56
CA VAL A 55 -10.53 6.03 -15.44
C VAL A 55 -9.69 4.81 -15.80
N TRP A 56 -8.37 4.93 -15.63
CA TRP A 56 -7.45 3.79 -15.78
C TRP A 56 -7.40 2.91 -14.53
N PRO A 57 -7.39 1.57 -14.70
CA PRO A 57 -7.31 0.65 -13.57
C PRO A 57 -6.01 0.81 -12.77
N ASP A 58 -6.14 1.06 -11.46
CA ASP A 58 -5.04 1.11 -10.51
C ASP A 58 -4.88 -0.26 -9.83
N GLU A 59 -3.84 -1.01 -10.22
CA GLU A 59 -3.64 -2.38 -9.70
C GLU A 59 -3.45 -2.40 -8.18
N LEU A 60 -2.74 -1.42 -7.61
CA LEU A 60 -2.51 -1.36 -6.16
C LEU A 60 -3.82 -1.10 -5.42
N PHE A 61 -4.57 -0.10 -5.83
CA PHE A 61 -5.85 0.23 -5.22
C PHE A 61 -6.84 -0.95 -5.31
N ILE A 62 -7.02 -1.53 -6.51
CA ILE A 62 -7.90 -2.68 -6.73
C ILE A 62 -7.48 -3.87 -5.86
N LEU A 63 -6.18 -4.19 -5.79
CA LEU A 63 -5.67 -5.28 -5.00
C LEU A 63 -5.99 -5.11 -3.51
N GLN A 64 -5.79 -3.90 -2.98
CA GLN A 64 -6.05 -3.60 -1.57
C GLN A 64 -7.55 -3.52 -1.25
N GLN A 65 -8.39 -2.98 -2.15
CA GLN A 65 -9.85 -3.00 -1.95
C GLN A 65 -10.41 -4.43 -1.87
N ARG A 66 -9.80 -5.38 -2.57
CA ARG A 66 -10.18 -6.79 -2.51
C ARG A 66 -9.61 -7.55 -1.31
N ASN A 67 -8.54 -7.03 -0.71
CA ASN A 67 -7.77 -7.73 0.34
C ASN A 67 -7.41 -6.73 1.44
N LYS A 68 -8.34 -6.45 2.32
CA LYS A 68 -8.22 -5.41 3.38
C LYS A 68 -7.07 -5.63 4.37
N ASN A 69 -6.48 -6.82 4.40
CA ASN A 69 -5.39 -7.16 5.33
C ASN A 69 -3.99 -6.95 4.72
N ILE A 70 -3.87 -6.43 3.51
CA ILE A 70 -2.56 -6.17 2.92
C ILE A 70 -2.09 -4.74 3.23
N ILE A 71 -0.80 -4.62 3.53
CA ILE A 71 -0.09 -3.37 3.71
C ILE A 71 1.08 -3.39 2.73
N TYR A 72 1.16 -2.43 1.80
CA TYR A 72 2.29 -2.39 0.88
C TYR A 72 3.60 -2.20 1.62
N SER A 73 4.63 -2.94 1.21
CA SER A 73 5.93 -3.03 1.89
C SER A 73 7.07 -3.27 0.88
N GLY A 74 8.28 -3.45 1.36
CA GLY A 74 9.44 -3.77 0.53
C GLY A 74 9.65 -2.80 -0.63
N GLU A 75 10.00 -3.31 -1.83
CA GLU A 75 10.28 -2.46 -2.99
C GLU A 75 9.09 -1.60 -3.42
N THR A 76 7.86 -2.12 -3.30
CA THR A 76 6.66 -1.33 -3.62
C THR A 76 6.53 -0.11 -2.73
N ALA A 77 6.71 -0.26 -1.41
CA ALA A 77 6.64 0.87 -0.49
C ALA A 77 7.83 1.83 -0.67
N LEU A 78 9.03 1.32 -0.89
CA LEU A 78 10.21 2.16 -1.18
C LEU A 78 10.00 3.03 -2.43
N TYR A 79 9.45 2.45 -3.49
CA TYR A 79 9.13 3.17 -4.72
C TYR A 79 8.04 4.23 -4.49
N LEU A 80 6.93 3.86 -3.85
CA LEU A 80 5.83 4.78 -3.57
C LEU A 80 6.27 5.99 -2.71
N HIS A 81 7.25 5.78 -1.82
CA HIS A 81 7.85 6.86 -1.02
C HIS A 81 8.95 7.65 -1.74
N GLY A 82 9.30 7.29 -2.98
CA GLY A 82 10.38 7.92 -3.73
C GLY A 82 11.78 7.66 -3.16
N LEU A 83 11.95 6.57 -2.38
CA LEU A 83 13.24 6.15 -1.83
C LEU A 83 14.08 5.36 -2.84
N ILE A 84 13.46 4.89 -3.91
CA ILE A 84 14.09 4.29 -5.10
C ILE A 84 13.41 4.86 -6.35
N ASP A 85 14.13 4.98 -7.44
CA ASP A 85 13.66 5.51 -8.72
C ASP A 85 13.21 4.40 -9.70
N ARG A 86 13.70 3.17 -9.48
CA ARG A 86 13.33 2.01 -10.29
C ARG A 86 12.01 1.42 -9.80
N GLU A 87 11.05 1.29 -10.72
CA GLU A 87 9.78 0.61 -10.44
C GLU A 87 10.03 -0.86 -10.04
N TYR A 88 9.25 -1.33 -9.08
CA TYR A 88 9.34 -2.70 -8.56
C TYR A 88 8.91 -3.74 -9.60
N SER A 89 9.63 -4.85 -9.68
CA SER A 89 9.28 -5.99 -10.56
C SER A 89 8.14 -6.86 -10.00
N HIS A 90 7.93 -6.80 -8.69
CA HIS A 90 6.89 -7.55 -7.98
C HIS A 90 6.19 -6.65 -6.99
N ILE A 91 4.86 -6.71 -6.95
CA ILE A 91 4.08 -6.01 -5.92
C ILE A 91 4.35 -6.71 -4.58
N CYS A 92 5.01 -5.99 -3.68
CA CYS A 92 5.37 -6.47 -2.35
C CYS A 92 4.40 -5.94 -1.30
N PHE A 93 3.87 -6.82 -0.48
CA PHE A 93 2.98 -6.46 0.61
C PHE A 93 3.12 -7.41 1.80
N THR A 94 2.76 -6.90 2.98
CA THR A 94 2.77 -7.64 4.24
C THR A 94 1.34 -7.96 4.66
N VAL A 95 1.15 -9.16 5.21
CA VAL A 95 -0.10 -9.65 5.81
C VAL A 95 0.17 -10.19 7.21
N PRO A 96 -0.86 -10.35 8.06
CA PRO A 96 -0.68 -10.97 9.38
C PRO A 96 -0.14 -12.40 9.27
N THR A 97 0.71 -12.79 10.21
CA THR A 97 1.12 -14.21 10.35
C THR A 97 -0.12 -15.10 10.50
N GLY A 98 -0.16 -16.19 9.75
CA GLY A 98 -1.32 -17.10 9.69
C GLY A 98 -2.37 -16.73 8.63
N TYR A 99 -2.26 -15.58 7.98
CA TYR A 99 -3.15 -15.24 6.87
C TYR A 99 -2.93 -16.15 5.65
N ASN A 100 -4.01 -16.70 5.11
CA ASN A 100 -3.92 -17.51 3.89
C ASN A 100 -3.88 -16.61 2.65
N ALA A 101 -2.66 -16.33 2.17
CA ALA A 101 -2.42 -15.50 1.00
C ALA A 101 -2.41 -16.28 -0.33
N THR A 102 -2.76 -17.57 -0.36
CA THR A 102 -2.69 -18.42 -1.56
C THR A 102 -3.45 -17.84 -2.75
N HIS A 103 -4.61 -17.24 -2.50
CA HIS A 103 -5.46 -16.63 -3.53
C HIS A 103 -4.88 -15.32 -4.10
N ILE A 104 -3.93 -14.68 -3.39
CA ILE A 104 -3.27 -13.44 -3.82
C ILE A 104 -1.87 -13.73 -4.39
N LYS A 105 -1.23 -14.79 -3.92
CA LYS A 105 0.14 -15.16 -4.27
C LYS A 105 0.21 -15.60 -5.74
N LYS A 106 0.57 -14.67 -6.61
CA LYS A 106 0.78 -14.88 -8.05
C LYS A 106 2.22 -14.59 -8.41
N LYS A 107 2.63 -14.92 -9.65
CA LYS A 107 4.01 -14.82 -10.15
C LYS A 107 4.66 -13.44 -9.96
N ASN A 108 3.88 -12.35 -10.00
CA ASN A 108 4.35 -10.97 -9.82
C ASN A 108 4.05 -10.38 -8.43
N LYS A 109 3.86 -11.21 -7.41
CA LYS A 109 3.53 -10.74 -6.05
C LYS A 109 4.42 -11.40 -5.01
N GLU A 110 5.05 -10.58 -4.17
CA GLU A 110 5.82 -10.99 -3.00
C GLU A 110 5.01 -10.79 -1.73
N VAL A 111 4.79 -11.87 -0.99
CA VAL A 111 4.02 -11.83 0.26
C VAL A 111 4.97 -11.95 1.44
N ARG A 112 4.93 -10.96 2.33
CA ARG A 112 5.63 -10.94 3.61
C ARG A 112 4.65 -11.15 4.75
N TYR A 113 5.14 -11.61 5.88
CA TYR A 113 4.32 -11.89 7.06
C TYR A 113 4.86 -11.13 8.26
N ALA A 114 3.97 -10.47 9.00
CA ALA A 114 4.31 -9.81 10.25
C ALA A 114 3.45 -10.34 11.39
N LYS A 115 4.01 -10.38 12.60
CA LYS A 115 3.25 -10.69 13.80
C LYS A 115 2.25 -9.56 14.10
N PRO A 116 1.09 -9.86 14.71
CA PRO A 116 0.07 -8.85 15.02
C PRO A 116 0.62 -7.63 15.77
N GLU A 117 1.57 -7.84 16.69
CA GLU A 117 2.12 -6.79 17.55
C GLU A 117 2.93 -5.72 16.79
N ILE A 118 3.38 -6.03 15.58
CA ILE A 118 4.18 -5.14 14.74
C ILE A 118 3.56 -4.90 13.35
N LEU A 119 2.39 -5.50 13.07
CA LEU A 119 1.77 -5.41 11.75
C LEU A 119 1.40 -3.98 11.41
N ASP A 120 0.69 -3.30 12.31
CA ASP A 120 0.18 -1.95 12.07
C ASP A 120 1.21 -0.84 12.41
N MET A 121 2.38 -1.22 12.91
CA MET A 121 3.42 -0.27 13.25
C MET A 121 4.00 0.37 12.00
N GLY A 122 3.83 1.69 11.88
CA GLY A 122 4.31 2.48 10.74
C GLY A 122 3.41 2.39 9.51
N THR A 123 2.11 2.06 9.66
CA THR A 123 1.16 2.19 8.55
C THR A 123 0.79 3.63 8.30
N CYS A 124 0.69 4.01 7.02
CA CYS A 124 0.20 5.31 6.58
C CYS A 124 -0.56 5.16 5.26
N GLU A 125 -1.27 6.20 4.87
CA GLU A 125 -1.92 6.28 3.56
C GLU A 125 -1.14 7.26 2.67
N ILE A 126 -0.81 6.81 1.46
CA ILE A 126 -0.19 7.66 0.44
C ILE A 126 -0.86 7.41 -0.92
N PRO A 127 -0.81 8.38 -1.84
CA PRO A 127 -1.33 8.15 -3.18
C PRO A 127 -0.48 7.12 -3.94
N SER A 128 -1.13 6.23 -4.67
CA SER A 128 -0.52 5.42 -5.72
C SER A 128 -0.10 6.29 -6.91
N SER A 129 0.54 5.70 -7.92
CA SER A 129 0.87 6.39 -9.18
C SER A 129 -0.39 6.90 -9.92
N SER A 130 -1.55 6.32 -9.67
CA SER A 130 -2.84 6.74 -10.22
C SER A 130 -3.62 7.69 -9.30
N GLY A 131 -3.05 8.10 -8.17
CA GLY A 131 -3.63 9.06 -7.23
C GLY A 131 -4.59 8.49 -6.19
N ASN A 132 -4.89 7.19 -6.21
CA ASN A 132 -5.73 6.56 -5.20
C ASN A 132 -4.96 6.31 -3.91
N LEU A 133 -5.57 6.59 -2.75
CA LEU A 133 -4.94 6.32 -1.47
C LEU A 133 -4.81 4.82 -1.21
N VAL A 134 -3.61 4.40 -0.86
CA VAL A 134 -3.27 3.02 -0.50
C VAL A 134 -2.56 2.97 0.84
N ILE A 135 -2.82 1.92 1.62
CA ILE A 135 -2.16 1.68 2.90
C ILE A 135 -0.79 1.06 2.65
N VAL A 136 0.24 1.67 3.21
CA VAL A 136 1.64 1.31 3.01
C VAL A 136 2.40 1.49 4.33
N TYR A 137 3.55 0.86 4.51
CA TYR A 137 4.46 1.20 5.59
C TYR A 137 5.14 2.54 5.34
N ASP A 138 5.30 3.36 6.38
CA ASP A 138 6.01 4.64 6.33
C ASP A 138 7.51 4.47 6.02
N LYS A 139 8.18 5.58 5.74
CA LYS A 139 9.61 5.59 5.36
C LYS A 139 10.48 4.92 6.43
N GLU A 140 10.24 5.21 7.70
CA GLU A 140 11.01 4.68 8.83
C GLU A 140 10.87 3.17 8.95
N ARG A 141 9.64 2.67 8.81
CA ARG A 141 9.39 1.23 8.81
C ARG A 141 10.03 0.56 7.59
N CYS A 142 9.92 1.16 6.41
CA CYS A 142 10.56 0.64 5.20
C CYS A 142 12.07 0.52 5.34
N ILE A 143 12.74 1.51 5.94
CA ILE A 143 14.19 1.49 6.18
C ILE A 143 14.58 0.40 7.19
N CYS A 144 13.84 0.24 8.28
CA CYS A 144 14.09 -0.84 9.23
C CYS A 144 13.95 -2.22 8.59
N ASP A 145 12.87 -2.45 7.81
CA ASP A 145 12.64 -3.71 7.11
C ASP A 145 13.69 -3.96 6.02
N LEU A 146 14.13 -2.92 5.31
CA LEU A 146 15.20 -2.98 4.32
C LEU A 146 16.53 -3.41 4.96
N ILE A 147 16.91 -2.83 6.09
CA ILE A 147 18.13 -3.17 6.84
C ILE A 147 18.06 -4.61 7.35
N LYS A 148 16.94 -4.99 7.94
CA LYS A 148 16.68 -6.34 8.44
C LYS A 148 16.84 -7.41 7.37
N ASP A 149 16.30 -7.13 6.19
CA ASP A 149 16.25 -8.07 5.06
C ASP A 149 17.35 -7.80 4.01
N ARG A 150 18.45 -7.10 4.38
CA ARG A 150 19.51 -6.65 3.48
C ARG A 150 19.94 -7.67 2.41
N LYS A 151 20.01 -8.94 2.78
CA LYS A 151 20.46 -10.02 1.88
C LYS A 151 19.46 -10.32 0.73
N LYS A 152 18.22 -9.84 0.82
CA LYS A 152 17.19 -10.05 -0.20
C LYS A 152 17.18 -8.96 -1.28
N TYR A 153 17.93 -7.88 -1.07
CA TYR A 153 17.93 -6.72 -1.96
C TYR A 153 19.23 -6.61 -2.75
N GLU A 154 19.12 -6.13 -3.97
CA GLU A 154 20.29 -5.72 -4.77
C GLU A 154 21.04 -4.60 -4.04
N ILE A 155 22.38 -4.64 -4.12
CA ILE A 155 23.23 -3.69 -3.39
C ILE A 155 22.97 -2.25 -3.78
N GLN A 156 22.73 -1.97 -5.06
CA GLN A 156 22.45 -0.62 -5.56
C GLN A 156 21.12 -0.07 -5.02
N LEU A 157 20.05 -0.87 -5.06
CA LEU A 157 18.75 -0.50 -4.52
C LEU A 157 18.87 -0.19 -3.02
N TYR A 158 19.53 -1.07 -2.29
CA TYR A 158 19.75 -0.91 -0.85
C TYR A 158 20.46 0.41 -0.53
N GLN A 159 21.57 0.69 -1.23
CA GLN A 159 22.36 1.91 -1.01
C GLN A 159 21.58 3.17 -1.38
N THR A 160 20.85 3.15 -2.50
CA THR A 160 20.02 4.27 -2.94
C THR A 160 18.96 4.59 -1.89
N ALA A 161 18.19 3.60 -1.44
CA ALA A 161 17.11 3.82 -0.47
C ALA A 161 17.64 4.38 0.88
N ILE A 162 18.74 3.85 1.39
CA ILE A 162 19.38 4.36 2.62
C ILE A 162 19.83 5.81 2.42
N LYS A 163 20.53 6.11 1.32
CA LYS A 163 21.04 7.45 1.01
C LYS A 163 19.90 8.47 0.87
N GLU A 164 18.87 8.13 0.09
CA GLU A 164 17.71 9.01 -0.12
C GLU A 164 16.99 9.32 1.21
N TYR A 165 16.75 8.29 2.03
CA TYR A 165 16.15 8.51 3.35
C TYR A 165 17.02 9.38 4.26
N MET A 166 18.32 9.06 4.41
CA MET A 166 19.21 9.79 5.32
C MET A 166 19.46 11.24 4.88
N SER A 167 19.38 11.51 3.57
CA SER A 167 19.49 12.86 3.01
C SER A 167 18.19 13.68 3.11
N SER A 168 17.06 13.02 3.34
CA SER A 168 15.75 13.68 3.42
C SER A 168 15.64 14.61 4.61
N LYS A 169 15.07 15.80 4.41
CA LYS A 169 14.69 16.73 5.49
C LYS A 169 13.49 16.23 6.30
N GLU A 170 12.71 15.32 5.74
CA GLU A 170 11.50 14.76 6.37
C GLU A 170 11.79 13.51 7.21
N LYS A 171 13.04 13.05 7.26
CA LYS A 171 13.40 11.88 8.06
C LYS A 171 13.08 12.07 9.55
N ASN A 172 12.54 11.05 10.18
CA ASN A 172 12.26 11.05 11.61
C ASN A 172 13.14 10.02 12.33
N LEU A 173 14.34 10.45 12.75
CA LEU A 173 15.31 9.56 13.39
C LEU A 173 14.81 8.97 14.71
N SER A 174 14.01 9.72 15.48
CA SER A 174 13.43 9.21 16.73
C SER A 174 12.50 8.03 16.47
N ARG A 175 11.62 8.16 15.46
CA ARG A 175 10.72 7.08 15.03
C ARG A 175 11.50 5.90 14.44
N LEU A 176 12.51 6.20 13.61
CA LEU A 176 13.38 5.15 13.04
C LEU A 176 14.02 4.29 14.13
N ILE A 177 14.60 4.91 15.16
CA ILE A 177 15.23 4.21 16.28
C ILE A 177 14.20 3.44 17.10
N GLU A 178 13.02 4.02 17.36
CA GLU A 178 11.93 3.32 18.05
C GLU A 178 11.52 2.03 17.31
N TYR A 179 11.32 2.12 15.98
CA TYR A 179 10.98 0.94 15.18
C TYR A 179 12.12 -0.07 15.12
N ALA A 180 13.36 0.41 14.99
CA ALA A 180 14.54 -0.45 14.98
C ALA A 180 14.68 -1.29 16.25
N VAL A 181 14.36 -0.74 17.42
CA VAL A 181 14.32 -1.47 18.69
C VAL A 181 13.26 -2.57 18.64
N LYS A 182 12.03 -2.25 18.24
CA LYS A 182 10.92 -3.21 18.17
C LYS A 182 11.13 -4.31 17.12
N LEU A 183 11.87 -4.00 16.05
CA LEU A 183 12.18 -4.94 14.97
C LEU A 183 13.48 -5.71 15.18
N GLY A 184 14.26 -5.37 16.23
CA GLY A 184 15.52 -6.03 16.59
C GLY A 184 16.66 -5.74 15.62
N VAL A 185 16.74 -4.51 15.07
CA VAL A 185 17.75 -4.04 14.10
C VAL A 185 18.39 -2.71 14.55
N ARG A 186 18.33 -2.41 15.85
CA ARG A 186 18.80 -1.13 16.38
C ARG A 186 20.26 -0.86 16.06
N ASP A 187 21.12 -1.83 16.28
CA ASP A 187 22.57 -1.64 16.15
C ASP A 187 22.96 -1.42 14.68
N GLU A 188 22.32 -2.13 13.77
CA GLU A 188 22.51 -1.95 12.33
C GLU A 188 22.02 -0.57 11.86
N VAL A 189 20.89 -0.09 12.38
CA VAL A 189 20.36 1.25 12.07
C VAL A 189 21.29 2.33 12.61
N MET A 190 21.81 2.16 13.85
CA MET A 190 22.71 3.14 14.46
C MET A 190 23.99 3.35 13.67
N MET A 191 24.54 2.30 13.02
CA MET A 191 25.72 2.45 12.15
C MET A 191 25.47 3.47 11.01
N TYR A 192 24.26 3.55 10.45
CA TYR A 192 23.93 4.53 9.42
C TYR A 192 23.68 5.92 10.02
N VAL A 193 23.01 5.99 11.16
CA VAL A 193 22.73 7.27 11.83
C VAL A 193 24.05 7.97 12.23
N GLU A 194 25.01 7.24 12.79
CA GLU A 194 26.29 7.78 13.24
C GLU A 194 27.21 8.26 12.10
N VAL A 195 27.08 7.64 10.91
CA VAL A 195 27.96 7.96 9.77
C VAL A 195 27.35 9.02 8.86
N MET A 196 26.02 9.11 8.77
CA MET A 196 25.31 9.91 7.75
C MET A 196 24.56 11.11 8.33
N VAL A 197 24.56 11.31 9.63
CA VAL A 197 23.94 12.42 10.34
C VAL A 197 24.99 13.15 11.16
#